data_1fcf584d7492467fe39ba6d1aa8aeccf
#
_entry.id   1fcf584d7492467fe39ba6d1aa8aeccf
#
_cell.length_a   1.000
_cell.length_b   1.000
_cell.length_c   1.000
_cell.angle_alpha   90.00
_cell.angle_beta   90.00
_cell.angle_gamma   90.00
#
_symmetry.space_group_name_H-M   'P 1'
#
loop_
_entity.id
_entity.type
_entity.pdbx_description
1 polymer ?
#
loop_
_entity_poly.entity_id
_entity_poly.type
_entity_poly.pdbx_seq_one_letter_code
_entity_poly.pdbx_strand_id
1 'polypeptide(L)'
;MRFERYALLFTVLVILLAWVCGCTTTPNTGAGPAATTAPGVPPKPSYTEVTSAYQAAKSSGLETTIDIHYNDFNCLDLQKELGVDYLYPDQMYTIWATSPASGTINVNVLLLKVNDYEKIQTVRPSWDTVKKTWVYDGISPLIQLNDISIPQEKTITIKNQGKYFLCADDRKESGINDAIFRVPVKITRL
;
A
#
# COMPACT_ATOMS: atom_id res chain seq x y z
N MET A 1 37.95 -25.37 -5.38
CA MET A 1 38.34 -24.95 -4.00
C MET A 1 37.71 -23.60 -3.62
N ARG A 2 36.39 -23.42 -3.71
CA ARG A 2 35.71 -22.20 -3.23
C ARG A 2 34.49 -22.47 -2.34
N PHE A 3 34.09 -23.72 -2.19
CA PHE A 3 32.92 -24.11 -1.39
C PHE A 3 33.16 -24.26 0.11
N GLU A 4 34.38 -24.54 0.53
CA GLU A 4 34.66 -24.76 1.95
C GLU A 4 34.67 -23.50 2.82
N ARG A 5 34.89 -22.33 2.23
CA ARG A 5 34.92 -21.06 3.00
C ARG A 5 33.54 -20.56 3.42
N TYR A 6 32.47 -20.94 2.74
CA TYR A 6 31.12 -20.54 3.09
C TYR A 6 30.48 -21.43 4.16
N ALA A 7 30.88 -22.69 4.25
CA ALA A 7 30.39 -23.60 5.28
C ALA A 7 30.86 -23.17 6.69
N LEU A 8 32.07 -22.66 6.82
CA LEU A 8 32.63 -22.18 8.09
C LEU A 8 32.00 -20.88 8.59
N LEU A 9 31.63 -19.98 7.67
CA LEU A 9 30.95 -18.73 8.01
C LEU A 9 29.50 -18.97 8.50
N PHE A 10 28.81 -19.96 7.94
CA PHE A 10 27.44 -20.30 8.34
C PHE A 10 27.38 -20.92 9.75
N THR A 11 28.38 -21.74 10.10
CA THR A 11 28.43 -22.39 11.42
C THR A 11 28.70 -21.39 12.54
N VAL A 12 29.55 -20.39 12.31
CA VAL A 12 29.83 -19.33 13.29
C VAL A 12 28.65 -18.42 13.53
N LEU A 13 27.84 -18.13 12.49
CA LEU A 13 26.66 -17.29 12.59
C LEU A 13 25.53 -17.95 13.40
N VAL A 14 25.36 -19.26 13.27
CA VAL A 14 24.34 -20.02 14.02
C VAL A 14 24.66 -20.12 15.51
N ILE A 15 25.95 -20.20 15.88
CA ILE A 15 26.39 -20.29 17.29
C ILE A 15 26.22 -18.93 18.00
N LEU A 16 26.36 -17.80 17.30
CA LEU A 16 26.18 -16.46 17.89
C LEU A 16 24.73 -16.11 18.19
N LEU A 17 23.78 -16.71 17.51
CA LEU A 17 22.33 -16.46 17.73
C LEU A 17 21.74 -17.23 18.92
N ALA A 18 22.44 -18.23 19.45
CA ALA A 18 21.94 -19.06 20.56
C ALA A 18 22.19 -18.47 21.98
N TRP A 19 22.89 -17.33 22.09
CA TRP A 19 23.28 -16.77 23.40
C TRP A 19 22.43 -15.57 23.87
N VAL A 20 21.34 -15.23 23.23
CA VAL A 20 20.51 -14.05 23.60
C VAL A 20 19.20 -14.41 24.29
N CYS A 21 18.87 -15.68 24.51
CA CYS A 21 17.67 -16.07 25.27
C CYS A 21 18.00 -16.40 26.73
N GLY A 22 18.39 -15.41 27.51
CA GLY A 22 18.52 -15.49 28.97
C GLY A 22 17.22 -15.03 29.63
N CYS A 23 16.30 -15.96 29.93
CA CYS A 23 15.16 -15.70 30.80
C CYS A 23 15.61 -15.68 32.27
N THR A 24 15.60 -14.52 32.92
CA THR A 24 15.71 -14.41 34.38
C THR A 24 14.32 -14.51 35.00
N THR A 25 14.02 -15.62 35.62
CA THR A 25 12.84 -15.80 36.49
C THR A 25 13.20 -15.36 37.90
N THR A 26 12.56 -14.31 38.41
CA THR A 26 12.54 -13.96 39.84
C THR A 26 11.31 -14.62 40.50
N PRO A 27 11.47 -15.32 41.62
CA PRO A 27 10.31 -15.84 42.37
C PRO A 27 9.75 -14.72 43.25
N ASN A 28 8.49 -14.37 43.07
CA ASN A 28 7.76 -13.53 44.00
C ASN A 28 6.76 -14.38 44.77
N THR A 29 7.11 -14.64 46.05
CA THR A 29 6.24 -15.27 47.04
C THR A 29 5.29 -14.24 47.62
N GLY A 30 3.99 -14.35 47.34
CA GLY A 30 2.93 -13.58 47.96
C GLY A 30 1.60 -14.27 47.80
N ALA A 31 1.22 -15.07 48.82
CA ALA A 31 -0.08 -15.70 48.88
C ALA A 31 -1.18 -14.70 49.22
N GLY A 32 -2.13 -14.49 48.32
CA GLY A 32 -3.41 -13.81 48.54
C GLY A 32 -4.56 -14.64 47.92
N PRO A 33 -5.78 -14.59 48.47
CA PRO A 33 -6.84 -15.52 48.12
C PRO A 33 -7.35 -15.38 46.68
N ALA A 34 -7.57 -16.51 46.06
CA ALA A 34 -8.04 -16.63 44.69
C ALA A 34 -9.39 -15.92 44.45
N ALA A 35 -9.36 -14.83 43.73
CA ALA A 35 -10.55 -14.33 43.05
C ALA A 35 -10.62 -14.99 41.66
N THR A 36 -11.63 -15.81 41.43
CA THR A 36 -11.92 -16.42 40.12
C THR A 36 -12.33 -15.33 39.16
N THR A 37 -11.37 -14.84 38.36
CA THR A 37 -11.66 -13.93 37.26
C THR A 37 -12.13 -14.75 36.05
N ALA A 38 -13.34 -14.50 35.60
CA ALA A 38 -13.87 -14.95 34.32
C ALA A 38 -12.90 -14.52 33.19
N PRO A 39 -12.78 -15.28 32.06
CA PRO A 39 -11.91 -14.94 30.97
C PRO A 39 -12.30 -13.54 30.46
N GLY A 40 -11.36 -12.61 30.63
CA GLY A 40 -11.56 -11.23 30.26
C GLY A 40 -11.78 -11.07 28.76
N VAL A 41 -12.95 -10.53 28.43
CA VAL A 41 -13.21 -9.96 27.11
C VAL A 41 -12.10 -8.91 26.87
N PRO A 42 -11.36 -8.99 25.72
CA PRO A 42 -10.35 -7.98 25.42
C PRO A 42 -11.00 -6.58 25.47
N PRO A 43 -10.35 -5.59 26.07
CA PRO A 43 -10.92 -4.27 26.20
C PRO A 43 -11.27 -3.74 24.81
N LYS A 44 -12.53 -3.38 24.63
CA LYS A 44 -13.02 -2.71 23.42
C LYS A 44 -12.21 -1.42 23.27
N PRO A 45 -11.56 -1.17 22.12
CA PRO A 45 -10.76 0.05 21.94
C PRO A 45 -11.61 1.27 22.29
N SER A 46 -11.03 2.16 23.08
CA SER A 46 -11.70 3.38 23.53
C SER A 46 -12.07 4.22 22.32
N TYR A 47 -13.30 4.67 22.26
CA TYR A 47 -13.83 5.54 21.19
C TYR A 47 -12.96 6.78 20.97
N THR A 48 -12.21 7.22 21.98
CA THR A 48 -11.32 8.38 21.95
C THR A 48 -10.04 8.13 21.12
N GLU A 49 -9.47 6.91 21.14
CA GLU A 49 -8.29 6.59 20.32
C GLU A 49 -8.63 6.47 18.84
N VAL A 50 -9.77 5.87 18.52
CA VAL A 50 -10.28 5.79 17.13
C VAL A 50 -10.58 7.20 16.62
N THR A 51 -11.10 8.10 17.45
CA THR A 51 -11.44 9.48 17.07
C THR A 51 -10.19 10.33 16.83
N SER A 52 -9.10 10.13 17.58
CA SER A 52 -7.87 10.92 17.40
C SER A 52 -7.11 10.52 16.13
N ALA A 53 -6.99 9.22 15.83
CA ALA A 53 -6.45 8.74 14.56
C ALA A 53 -7.33 9.19 13.37
N TYR A 54 -8.65 9.18 13.55
CA TYR A 54 -9.62 9.67 12.59
C TYR A 54 -9.49 11.18 12.32
N GLN A 55 -9.25 11.99 13.35
CA GLN A 55 -9.04 13.45 13.23
C GLN A 55 -7.68 13.78 12.61
N ALA A 56 -6.62 13.05 12.91
CA ALA A 56 -5.31 13.24 12.31
C ALA A 56 -5.34 12.95 10.80
N ALA A 57 -6.05 11.90 10.37
CA ALA A 57 -6.26 11.59 8.96
C ALA A 57 -7.16 12.61 8.24
N LYS A 58 -7.93 13.42 8.97
CA LYS A 58 -8.89 14.39 8.41
C LYS A 58 -8.23 15.65 7.83
N SER A 59 -6.98 15.95 8.19
CA SER A 59 -6.30 17.18 7.78
C SER A 59 -5.21 16.98 6.72
N SER A 60 -4.89 15.75 6.32
CA SER A 60 -3.77 15.49 5.43
C SER A 60 -4.22 15.15 4.01
N GLY A 61 -4.13 16.14 3.13
CA GLY A 61 -3.94 15.86 1.72
C GLY A 61 -2.52 15.33 1.54
N LEU A 62 -2.35 14.25 0.80
CA LEU A 62 -1.06 13.76 0.35
C LEU A 62 -0.78 14.31 -1.04
N GLU A 63 0.35 14.97 -1.21
CA GLU A 63 0.87 15.35 -2.52
C GLU A 63 2.23 14.69 -2.70
N THR A 64 2.36 13.83 -3.70
CA THR A 64 3.55 12.98 -3.91
C THR A 64 3.70 12.60 -5.38
N THR A 65 4.71 11.79 -5.68
CA THR A 65 4.91 11.22 -7.02
C THR A 65 4.96 9.71 -6.97
N ILE A 66 4.50 9.06 -8.04
CA ILE A 66 4.73 7.63 -8.28
C ILE A 66 5.81 7.53 -9.34
N ASP A 67 6.97 6.98 -8.97
CA ASP A 67 8.06 6.76 -9.89
C ASP A 67 7.84 5.43 -10.61
N ILE A 68 7.80 5.44 -11.94
CA ILE A 68 7.65 4.25 -12.80
C ILE A 68 8.74 4.22 -13.86
N HIS A 69 9.19 3.02 -14.22
CA HIS A 69 10.00 2.83 -15.41
C HIS A 69 9.12 2.75 -16.66
N TYR A 70 9.71 2.98 -17.81
CA TYR A 70 9.02 2.83 -19.08
C TYR A 70 8.48 1.38 -19.24
N ASN A 71 7.24 1.25 -19.70
CA ASN A 71 6.54 -0.03 -19.87
C ASN A 71 6.45 -0.86 -18.57
N ASP A 72 6.32 -0.18 -17.45
CA ASP A 72 6.25 -0.76 -16.11
C ASP A 72 5.09 -0.16 -15.30
N PHE A 73 4.92 -0.62 -14.08
CA PHE A 73 3.98 -0.04 -13.13
C PHE A 73 4.59 0.02 -11.74
N ASN A 74 4.08 0.94 -10.94
CA ASN A 74 4.43 1.03 -9.53
C ASN A 74 3.25 1.56 -8.72
N CYS A 75 3.22 1.24 -7.43
CA CYS A 75 2.11 1.54 -6.55
C CYS A 75 2.55 2.12 -5.22
N LEU A 76 1.75 3.04 -4.70
CA LEU A 76 1.83 3.55 -3.33
C LEU A 76 0.84 2.80 -2.45
N ASP A 77 1.27 2.36 -1.28
CA ASP A 77 0.39 1.90 -0.20
C ASP A 77 -0.24 3.13 0.47
N LEU A 78 -1.52 3.40 0.18
CA LEU A 78 -2.18 4.61 0.67
C LEU A 78 -2.23 4.71 2.18
N GLN A 79 -2.36 3.60 2.90
CA GLN A 79 -2.39 3.59 4.35
C GLN A 79 -1.06 4.07 4.92
N LYS A 80 0.03 3.55 4.37
CA LYS A 80 1.39 3.93 4.77
C LYS A 80 1.64 5.41 4.50
N GLU A 81 1.26 5.88 3.32
CA GLU A 81 1.47 7.28 2.92
C GLU A 81 0.61 8.26 3.73
N LEU A 82 -0.62 7.87 4.09
CA LEU A 82 -1.53 8.68 4.89
C LEU A 82 -1.31 8.50 6.41
N GLY A 83 -0.42 7.61 6.83
CA GLY A 83 -0.14 7.34 8.24
C GLY A 83 -1.31 6.69 8.99
N VAL A 84 -2.10 5.86 8.32
CA VAL A 84 -3.27 5.18 8.91
C VAL A 84 -3.17 3.68 8.66
N ASP A 85 -3.82 2.86 9.50
CA ASP A 85 -3.83 1.40 9.34
C ASP A 85 -4.73 0.94 8.19
N TYR A 86 -5.88 1.61 8.03
CA TYR A 86 -6.90 1.29 7.02
C TYR A 86 -7.61 2.56 6.55
N LEU A 87 -8.18 2.52 5.33
CA LEU A 87 -9.23 3.44 4.94
C LEU A 87 -10.57 2.87 5.41
N TYR A 88 -11.45 3.74 5.90
CA TYR A 88 -12.71 3.34 6.53
C TYR A 88 -13.90 3.64 5.62
N PRO A 89 -15.04 2.91 5.82
CA PRO A 89 -16.28 3.20 5.09
C PRO A 89 -16.71 4.66 5.25
N ASP A 90 -17.43 5.14 4.25
CA ASP A 90 -18.02 6.48 4.15
C ASP A 90 -17.01 7.65 4.10
N GLN A 91 -15.71 7.36 4.09
CA GLN A 91 -14.70 8.36 3.81
C GLN A 91 -14.67 8.66 2.32
N MET A 92 -14.65 9.94 1.98
CA MET A 92 -14.53 10.41 0.61
C MET A 92 -13.11 10.88 0.33
N TYR A 93 -12.60 10.48 -0.81
CA TYR A 93 -11.27 10.88 -1.29
C TYR A 93 -11.35 11.38 -2.72
N THR A 94 -10.68 12.49 -2.99
CA THR A 94 -10.41 12.96 -4.34
C THR A 94 -9.00 12.55 -4.72
N ILE A 95 -8.86 11.88 -5.85
CA ILE A 95 -7.58 11.54 -6.45
C ILE A 95 -7.39 12.38 -7.69
N TRP A 96 -6.35 13.19 -7.67
CA TRP A 96 -5.89 13.99 -8.78
C TRP A 96 -4.55 13.43 -9.28
N ALA A 97 -4.36 13.41 -10.59
CA ALA A 97 -3.10 13.04 -11.22
C ALA A 97 -2.87 13.84 -12.50
N THR A 98 -1.61 14.01 -12.86
CA THR A 98 -1.20 14.67 -14.10
C THR A 98 -0.05 13.94 -14.77
N SER A 99 0.17 14.24 -16.04
CA SER A 99 1.31 13.72 -16.82
C SER A 99 2.63 14.06 -16.14
N PRO A 100 3.63 13.17 -16.23
CA PRO A 100 5.01 13.51 -15.86
C PRO A 100 5.51 14.73 -16.62
N ALA A 101 6.31 15.55 -15.96
CA ALA A 101 6.86 16.80 -16.55
C ALA A 101 7.74 16.55 -17.80
N SER A 102 8.30 15.36 -17.95
CA SER A 102 9.08 14.92 -19.12
C SER A 102 8.25 14.48 -20.33
N GLY A 103 6.97 14.51 -20.22
CA GLY A 103 5.92 14.79 -21.19
C GLY A 103 5.67 13.90 -22.37
N THR A 104 5.90 12.60 -22.47
CA THR A 104 5.45 11.83 -23.67
C THR A 104 4.90 10.44 -23.38
N ILE A 105 4.70 10.08 -22.14
CA ILE A 105 4.08 8.80 -21.80
C ILE A 105 2.62 8.99 -21.39
N ASN A 106 1.78 8.09 -21.84
CA ASN A 106 0.37 8.02 -21.46
C ASN A 106 0.21 7.03 -20.31
N VAL A 107 0.11 7.54 -19.10
CA VAL A 107 0.00 6.71 -17.89
C VAL A 107 -1.45 6.54 -17.49
N ASN A 108 -1.83 5.34 -17.05
CA ASN A 108 -3.08 5.12 -16.32
C ASN A 108 -2.83 5.24 -14.82
N VAL A 109 -3.72 5.90 -14.09
CA VAL A 109 -3.69 5.89 -12.61
C VAL A 109 -4.91 5.16 -12.09
N LEU A 110 -4.66 4.18 -11.21
CA LEU A 110 -5.64 3.23 -10.72
C LEU A 110 -5.69 3.24 -9.21
N LEU A 111 -6.89 3.29 -8.62
CA LEU A 111 -7.07 2.98 -7.20
C LEU A 111 -7.57 1.54 -7.07
N LEU A 112 -6.79 0.70 -6.40
CA LEU A 112 -7.02 -0.73 -6.27
C LEU A 112 -7.24 -1.14 -4.82
N LYS A 113 -8.05 -2.18 -4.60
CA LYS A 113 -8.06 -2.96 -3.37
C LYS A 113 -6.90 -3.95 -3.36
N VAL A 114 -6.55 -4.47 -2.19
CA VAL A 114 -5.46 -5.44 -2.03
C VAL A 114 -5.56 -6.63 -2.99
N ASN A 115 -6.73 -7.23 -3.15
CA ASN A 115 -6.91 -8.39 -4.04
C ASN A 115 -6.66 -8.06 -5.53
N ASP A 116 -7.02 -6.85 -5.95
CA ASP A 116 -6.79 -6.37 -7.31
C ASP A 116 -5.33 -5.94 -7.50
N TYR A 117 -4.70 -5.39 -6.46
CA TYR A 117 -3.26 -5.08 -6.44
C TYR A 117 -2.40 -6.34 -6.59
N GLU A 118 -2.76 -7.44 -5.96
CA GLU A 118 -2.05 -8.72 -6.12
C GLU A 118 -2.13 -9.24 -7.56
N LYS A 119 -3.29 -9.10 -8.20
CA LYS A 119 -3.50 -9.54 -9.59
C LYS A 119 -2.82 -8.66 -10.63
N ILE A 120 -2.78 -7.34 -10.42
CA ILE A 120 -2.28 -6.41 -11.44
C ILE A 120 -0.81 -6.66 -11.79
N GLN A 121 -0.06 -7.29 -10.90
CA GLN A 121 1.35 -7.63 -11.14
C GLN A 121 1.53 -8.53 -12.37
N THR A 122 0.55 -9.37 -12.68
CA THR A 122 0.60 -10.32 -13.80
C THR A 122 -0.32 -9.94 -14.95
N VAL A 123 -1.24 -9.00 -14.76
CA VAL A 123 -2.22 -8.57 -15.76
C VAL A 123 -1.71 -7.30 -16.46
N ARG A 124 -1.61 -7.34 -17.78
CA ARG A 124 -1.34 -6.17 -18.62
C ARG A 124 -2.64 -5.52 -19.08
N PRO A 125 -2.68 -4.19 -19.23
CA PRO A 125 -3.83 -3.53 -19.82
C PRO A 125 -4.01 -3.91 -21.28
N SER A 126 -5.25 -3.97 -21.73
CA SER A 126 -5.64 -4.11 -23.13
C SER A 126 -6.63 -3.02 -23.51
N TRP A 127 -6.58 -2.60 -24.77
CA TRP A 127 -7.49 -1.55 -25.26
C TRP A 127 -8.84 -2.14 -25.68
N ASP A 128 -9.92 -1.75 -25.00
CA ASP A 128 -11.29 -2.07 -25.39
C ASP A 128 -11.76 -1.05 -26.44
N THR A 129 -11.86 -1.49 -27.68
CA THR A 129 -12.24 -0.64 -28.83
C THR A 129 -13.70 -0.17 -28.76
N VAL A 130 -14.57 -0.90 -28.06
CA VAL A 130 -16.00 -0.59 -27.91
C VAL A 130 -16.18 0.46 -26.82
N LYS A 131 -15.58 0.25 -25.66
CA LYS A 131 -15.66 1.18 -24.52
C LYS A 131 -14.71 2.36 -24.65
N LYS A 132 -13.77 2.31 -25.58
CA LYS A 132 -12.69 3.30 -25.78
C LYS A 132 -11.94 3.59 -24.47
N THR A 133 -11.53 2.53 -23.80
CA THR A 133 -10.83 2.60 -22.52
C THR A 133 -9.87 1.43 -22.35
N TRP A 134 -8.88 1.62 -21.51
CA TRP A 134 -8.01 0.53 -21.07
C TRP A 134 -8.75 -0.37 -20.09
N VAL A 135 -8.64 -1.68 -20.25
CA VAL A 135 -9.23 -2.68 -19.38
C VAL A 135 -8.15 -3.61 -18.83
N TYR A 136 -8.37 -4.08 -17.63
CA TYR A 136 -7.50 -4.99 -16.91
C TYR A 136 -8.32 -6.26 -16.62
N ASP A 137 -7.97 -7.36 -17.25
CA ASP A 137 -8.76 -8.59 -17.13
C ASP A 137 -8.82 -9.09 -15.68
N GLY A 138 -10.03 -9.34 -15.19
CA GLY A 138 -10.28 -9.78 -13.82
C GLY A 138 -9.96 -8.77 -12.72
N ILE A 139 -9.71 -7.49 -13.07
CA ILE A 139 -9.45 -6.39 -12.12
C ILE A 139 -10.53 -5.33 -12.28
N SER A 140 -11.02 -4.82 -11.14
CA SER A 140 -12.05 -3.78 -11.10
C SER A 140 -11.55 -2.58 -10.28
N PRO A 141 -10.80 -1.65 -10.90
CA PRO A 141 -10.33 -0.45 -10.21
C PRO A 141 -11.49 0.36 -9.63
N LEU A 142 -11.32 0.87 -8.42
CA LEU A 142 -12.27 1.79 -7.81
C LEU A 142 -12.24 3.15 -8.49
N ILE A 143 -11.07 3.58 -8.90
CA ILE A 143 -10.82 4.74 -9.75
C ILE A 143 -9.91 4.27 -10.87
N GLN A 144 -10.19 4.75 -12.08
CA GLN A 144 -9.30 4.65 -13.23
C GLN A 144 -9.30 5.99 -13.95
N LEU A 145 -8.12 6.59 -14.03
CA LEU A 145 -7.81 7.76 -14.84
C LEU A 145 -6.96 7.26 -16.01
N ASN A 146 -7.45 7.40 -17.22
CA ASN A 146 -6.82 6.84 -18.40
C ASN A 146 -5.99 7.87 -19.16
N ASP A 147 -4.86 7.44 -19.69
CA ASP A 147 -4.04 8.19 -20.64
C ASP A 147 -3.83 9.64 -20.17
N ILE A 148 -3.29 9.79 -18.96
CA ILE A 148 -3.14 11.10 -18.34
C ILE A 148 -2.12 11.93 -19.13
N SER A 149 -2.61 12.75 -20.04
CA SER A 149 -1.85 13.78 -20.77
C SER A 149 -2.10 15.18 -20.22
N ILE A 150 -3.23 15.36 -19.55
CA ILE A 150 -3.65 16.59 -18.86
C ILE A 150 -4.10 16.23 -17.44
N PRO A 151 -4.15 17.17 -16.50
CA PRO A 151 -4.65 16.90 -15.16
C PRO A 151 -6.05 16.29 -15.19
N GLN A 152 -6.23 15.19 -14.47
CA GLN A 152 -7.49 14.51 -14.26
C GLN A 152 -7.75 14.33 -12.77
N GLU A 153 -9.02 14.32 -12.41
CA GLU A 153 -9.46 14.20 -11.02
C GLU A 153 -10.70 13.32 -10.93
N LYS A 154 -10.80 12.53 -9.88
CA LYS A 154 -11.97 11.72 -9.58
C LYS A 154 -12.16 11.54 -8.08
N THR A 155 -13.40 11.67 -7.63
CA THR A 155 -13.80 11.45 -6.24
C THR A 155 -14.41 10.07 -6.07
N ILE A 156 -14.14 9.45 -4.94
CA ILE A 156 -14.70 8.16 -4.53
C ILE A 156 -15.09 8.17 -3.06
N THR A 157 -16.16 7.45 -2.73
CA THR A 157 -16.50 7.08 -1.35
C THR A 157 -16.02 5.66 -1.10
N ILE A 158 -15.22 5.47 -0.06
CA ILE A 158 -14.77 4.14 0.38
C ILE A 158 -15.98 3.40 0.95
N LYS A 159 -16.28 2.22 0.41
CA LYS A 159 -17.42 1.40 0.87
C LYS A 159 -17.05 0.37 1.92
N ASN A 160 -15.81 -0.12 1.89
CA ASN A 160 -15.36 -1.17 2.78
C ASN A 160 -14.06 -0.75 3.46
N GLN A 161 -13.93 -1.04 4.75
CA GLN A 161 -12.65 -0.93 5.43
C GLN A 161 -11.62 -1.84 4.74
N GLY A 162 -10.41 -1.33 4.54
CA GLY A 162 -9.36 -2.14 3.92
C GLY A 162 -8.12 -1.37 3.54
N LYS A 163 -7.20 -2.10 2.91
CA LYS A 163 -6.01 -1.56 2.29
C LYS A 163 -6.26 -1.24 0.83
N TYR A 164 -5.69 -0.12 0.41
CA TYR A 164 -5.84 0.42 -0.95
C TYR A 164 -4.50 0.87 -1.49
N PHE A 165 -4.30 0.69 -2.78
CA PHE A 165 -3.08 1.01 -3.49
C PHE A 165 -3.39 1.98 -4.62
N LEU A 166 -2.61 3.05 -4.72
CA LEU A 166 -2.67 3.97 -5.84
C LEU A 166 -1.52 3.64 -6.79
N CYS A 167 -1.84 3.18 -7.98
CA CYS A 167 -0.88 2.68 -8.96
C CYS A 167 -0.84 3.58 -10.19
N ALA A 168 0.37 3.79 -10.72
CA ALA A 168 0.61 4.31 -12.06
C ALA A 168 1.06 3.16 -12.96
N ASP A 169 0.48 3.02 -14.15
CA ASP A 169 0.73 1.91 -15.09
C ASP A 169 0.95 2.44 -16.51
N ASP A 170 2.12 2.16 -17.07
CA ASP A 170 2.53 2.49 -18.44
C ASP A 170 2.75 1.24 -19.31
N ARG A 171 2.35 0.05 -18.88
CA ARG A 171 2.58 -1.22 -19.57
C ARG A 171 1.75 -1.41 -20.86
N LYS A 172 1.28 -0.35 -21.45
CA LYS A 172 0.57 -0.29 -22.72
C LYS A 172 1.51 -0.25 -23.92
N GLU A 173 2.66 0.29 -23.69
CA GLU A 173 3.66 0.54 -24.72
C GLU A 173 4.56 -0.68 -24.94
N SER A 174 5.07 -0.82 -26.15
CA SER A 174 6.09 -1.81 -26.48
C SER A 174 7.42 -1.08 -26.69
N GLY A 175 8.43 -1.44 -25.95
CA GLY A 175 9.75 -0.83 -26.07
C GLY A 175 10.61 -1.07 -24.83
N ILE A 176 11.89 -0.74 -24.94
CA ILE A 176 12.85 -0.74 -23.84
C ILE A 176 13.37 0.66 -23.70
N ASN A 177 13.16 1.27 -22.56
CA ASN A 177 13.72 2.57 -22.22
C ASN A 177 13.98 2.59 -20.70
N ASP A 178 15.19 2.95 -20.30
CA ASP A 178 15.58 3.01 -18.89
C ASP A 178 15.11 4.30 -18.19
N ALA A 179 14.30 5.13 -18.86
CA ALA A 179 13.80 6.36 -18.28
C ALA A 179 12.87 6.09 -17.09
N ILE A 180 13.05 6.88 -16.04
CA ILE A 180 12.15 6.93 -14.89
C ILE A 180 11.24 8.15 -15.04
N PHE A 181 9.95 7.91 -14.94
CA PHE A 181 8.92 8.94 -15.00
C PHE A 181 8.31 9.13 -13.62
N ARG A 182 8.16 10.39 -13.22
CA ARG A 182 7.53 10.79 -11.96
C ARG A 182 6.14 11.27 -12.24
N VAL A 183 5.14 10.47 -11.87
CA VAL A 183 3.73 10.77 -12.05
C VAL A 183 3.24 11.55 -10.82
N PRO A 184 2.97 12.87 -10.93
CA PRO A 184 2.46 13.63 -9.81
C PRO A 184 1.04 13.20 -9.48
N VAL A 185 0.80 12.93 -8.19
CA VAL A 185 -0.52 12.55 -7.67
C VAL A 185 -0.84 13.34 -6.40
N LYS A 186 -2.12 13.66 -6.25
CA LYS A 186 -2.63 14.30 -5.04
C LYS A 186 -3.85 13.55 -4.55
N ILE A 187 -3.87 13.27 -3.28
CA ILE A 187 -4.98 12.59 -2.61
C ILE A 187 -5.49 13.54 -1.53
N THR A 188 -6.74 13.94 -1.65
CA THR A 188 -7.38 14.83 -0.69
C THR A 188 -8.56 14.10 -0.07
N ARG A 189 -8.61 14.06 1.24
CA ARG A 189 -9.80 13.60 1.96
C ARG A 189 -10.79 14.77 2.09
N LEU A 190 -12.06 14.51 1.75
CA LEU A 190 -13.18 15.46 1.84
C LEU A 190 -13.91 15.32 3.17
#